data_9383be59b7347724506db7c24be45dc3
#
_entry.id   9383be59b7347724506db7c24be45dc3
#
_cell.length_a   1.000
_cell.length_b   1.000
_cell.length_c   1.000
_cell.angle_alpha   90.00
_cell.angle_beta   90.00
_cell.angle_gamma   90.00
#
_symmetry.space_group_name_H-M   'P 1'
#
loop_
_entity.id
_entity.type
_entity.pdbx_description
1 polymer ?
#
loop_
_entity_poly.entity_id
_entity_poly.type
_entity_poly.pdbx_seq_one_letter_code
_entity_poly.pdbx_strand_id
1 'polypeptide(L)'
;MPSNSRPLPQFVKDLLSAPPTRGGGLHQWLFRVARVLHPLRSREEIIHLLESATAGQPLKAGEIINAVDNSKSCAWVPGQKIDPASAAKRWPEINEEQRQAVIEREGSLVDLIAASPVQCQETPPSTEEVIDNLMGKDCLICAGKTQREAETKRREDWRGTLDKMQFIVPSPMVQLKGRTFDGKPSPRSLGNVGPRRFLVIEQDHGSIEEQSAILIHLARKAPLALAVFSGGKSIHGWFYCAGLSDQELWPFMCMARSLGACRSTWCPVQFVRMPGGYRENGAPHTIYLYNPGVVV
;
A
#
# COMPACT_ATOMS: atom_id res chain seq x y z
N MET A 1 18.90 35.69 24.89
CA MET A 1 19.20 34.60 25.85
C MET A 1 20.03 33.56 25.11
N PRO A 2 21.26 33.21 25.54
CA PRO A 2 22.00 32.14 24.88
C PRO A 2 21.27 30.84 25.08
N SER A 3 20.99 30.14 23.97
CA SER A 3 20.33 28.82 23.99
C SER A 3 21.33 27.84 24.64
N ASN A 4 20.96 27.34 25.82
CA ASN A 4 21.71 26.33 26.55
C ASN A 4 21.41 24.96 25.92
N SER A 5 21.64 24.84 24.61
CA SER A 5 21.34 23.62 23.87
C SER A 5 22.43 22.59 24.11
N ARG A 6 22.09 21.51 24.80
CA ARG A 6 22.97 20.34 24.97
C ARG A 6 23.54 19.90 23.60
N PRO A 7 24.82 19.45 23.56
CA PRO A 7 25.40 18.97 22.31
C PRO A 7 24.53 17.81 21.73
N LEU A 8 24.38 17.80 20.40
CA LEU A 8 23.64 16.73 19.72
C LEU A 8 24.35 15.38 19.93
N PRO A 9 23.59 14.31 20.19
CA PRO A 9 24.13 12.95 20.24
C PRO A 9 24.87 12.61 18.94
N GLN A 10 25.90 11.76 19.02
CA GLN A 10 26.74 11.42 17.86
C GLN A 10 25.92 10.86 16.70
N PHE A 11 25.00 9.92 16.98
CA PHE A 11 24.13 9.33 15.93
C PHE A 11 23.28 10.36 15.18
N VAL A 12 22.91 11.50 15.83
CA VAL A 12 22.18 12.59 15.18
C VAL A 12 23.09 13.39 14.26
N LYS A 13 24.33 13.61 14.69
CA LYS A 13 25.35 14.26 13.86
C LYS A 13 25.65 13.43 12.62
N ASP A 14 25.76 12.09 12.79
CA ASP A 14 25.99 11.15 11.70
C ASP A 14 24.81 11.15 10.70
N LEU A 15 23.56 11.22 11.20
CA LEU A 15 22.38 11.38 10.35
C LEU A 15 22.40 12.69 9.54
N LEU A 16 22.81 13.80 10.16
CA LEU A 16 22.88 15.11 9.50
C LEU A 16 24.02 15.20 8.48
N SER A 17 25.11 14.44 8.67
CA SER A 17 26.28 14.47 7.78
C SER A 17 26.09 13.67 6.48
N ALA A 18 25.08 12.81 6.39
CA ALA A 18 24.86 11.92 5.25
C ALA A 18 23.43 12.02 4.68
N PRO A 19 23.00 13.20 4.18
CA PRO A 19 21.69 13.32 3.53
C PRO A 19 21.72 12.57 2.19
N PRO A 20 20.67 11.76 1.88
CA PRO A 20 20.56 11.12 0.58
C PRO A 20 20.32 12.16 -0.51
N THR A 21 20.72 11.85 -1.73
CA THR A 21 20.43 12.68 -2.90
C THR A 21 18.94 12.66 -3.26
N ARG A 22 18.49 13.66 -4.01
CA ARG A 22 17.12 13.70 -4.53
C ARG A 22 16.83 12.45 -5.39
N GLY A 23 15.71 11.77 -5.10
CA GLY A 23 15.36 10.46 -5.67
C GLY A 23 15.83 9.27 -4.83
N GLY A 24 16.82 9.46 -3.93
CA GLY A 24 17.32 8.46 -2.98
C GLY A 24 16.60 8.45 -1.62
N GLY A 25 15.37 9.00 -1.52
CA GLY A 25 14.62 9.00 -0.26
C GLY A 25 14.78 10.26 0.60
N LEU A 26 15.23 11.39 0.03
CA LEU A 26 15.47 12.66 0.73
C LEU A 26 14.26 13.13 1.56
N HIS A 27 13.03 13.01 1.01
CA HIS A 27 11.82 13.39 1.73
C HIS A 27 11.60 12.54 3.01
N GLN A 28 11.81 11.23 2.93
CA GLN A 28 11.72 10.33 4.09
C GLN A 28 12.83 10.62 5.11
N TRP A 29 14.01 10.96 4.64
CA TRP A 29 15.14 11.34 5.49
C TRP A 29 14.86 12.63 6.25
N LEU A 30 14.34 13.69 5.59
CA LEU A 30 13.94 14.94 6.25
C LEU A 30 12.96 14.69 7.39
N PHE A 31 11.92 13.91 7.13
CA PHE A 31 10.92 13.54 8.15
C PHE A 31 11.54 12.74 9.30
N ARG A 32 12.40 11.76 9.01
CA ARG A 32 13.07 10.93 10.02
C ARG A 32 14.00 11.76 10.91
N VAL A 33 14.80 12.63 10.33
CA VAL A 33 15.75 13.47 11.07
C VAL A 33 15.00 14.49 11.93
N ALA A 34 13.95 15.13 11.39
CA ALA A 34 13.11 16.04 12.14
C ALA A 34 12.48 15.38 13.37
N ARG A 35 11.96 14.15 13.26
CA ARG A 35 11.43 13.37 14.39
C ARG A 35 12.43 13.23 15.55
N VAL A 36 13.68 12.97 15.23
CA VAL A 36 14.74 12.76 16.22
C VAL A 36 15.16 14.08 16.86
N LEU A 37 15.07 15.19 16.13
CA LEU A 37 15.48 16.52 16.60
C LEU A 37 14.44 17.20 17.50
N HIS A 38 13.15 16.91 17.39
CA HIS A 38 12.10 17.58 18.16
C HIS A 38 12.30 17.62 19.69
N PRO A 39 12.79 16.57 20.36
CA PRO A 39 13.06 16.61 21.80
C PRO A 39 14.37 17.34 22.16
N LEU A 40 15.17 17.71 21.16
CA LEU A 40 16.53 18.23 21.34
C LEU A 40 16.67 19.69 20.91
N ARG A 41 15.77 20.18 20.04
CA ARG A 41 15.87 21.49 19.38
C ARG A 41 14.50 22.13 19.20
N SER A 42 14.47 23.46 19.11
CA SER A 42 13.28 24.20 18.70
C SER A 42 12.95 23.95 17.22
N ARG A 43 11.74 24.28 16.82
CA ARG A 43 11.29 24.17 15.42
C ARG A 43 12.23 24.91 14.45
N GLU A 44 12.61 26.12 14.81
CA GLU A 44 13.48 27.00 14.01
C GLU A 44 14.90 26.44 13.88
N GLU A 45 15.43 25.89 14.98
CA GLU A 45 16.75 25.24 14.98
C GLU A 45 16.73 23.97 14.12
N ILE A 46 15.64 23.19 14.13
CA ILE A 46 15.48 21.99 13.30
C ILE A 46 15.47 22.37 11.82
N ILE A 47 14.71 23.39 11.44
CA ILE A 47 14.66 23.91 10.07
C ILE A 47 16.07 24.30 9.62
N HIS A 48 16.77 25.09 10.41
CA HIS A 48 18.13 25.55 10.09
C HIS A 48 19.14 24.40 9.94
N LEU A 49 19.07 23.39 10.83
CA LEU A 49 19.93 22.21 10.74
C LEU A 49 19.67 21.39 9.46
N LEU A 50 18.42 21.23 9.07
CA LEU A 50 18.04 20.50 7.86
C LEU A 50 18.40 21.29 6.59
N GLU A 51 18.21 22.60 6.58
CA GLU A 51 18.65 23.48 5.49
C GLU A 51 20.17 23.40 5.30
N SER A 52 20.92 23.47 6.39
CA SER A 52 22.40 23.37 6.37
C SER A 52 22.84 21.97 5.86
N ALA A 53 22.21 20.91 6.33
CA ALA A 53 22.55 19.53 5.93
C ALA A 53 22.21 19.24 4.45
N THR A 54 21.20 19.92 3.90
CA THR A 54 20.76 19.73 2.50
C THR A 54 21.17 20.85 1.57
N ALA A 55 22.13 21.68 1.99
CA ALA A 55 22.63 22.79 1.17
C ALA A 55 23.08 22.31 -0.21
N GLY A 56 22.63 23.00 -1.25
CA GLY A 56 22.94 22.64 -2.65
C GLY A 56 22.06 21.54 -3.26
N GLN A 57 21.13 20.94 -2.50
CA GLN A 57 20.18 19.98 -3.07
C GLN A 57 18.90 20.68 -3.57
N PRO A 58 18.34 20.26 -4.72
CA PRO A 58 17.11 20.84 -5.25
C PRO A 58 15.89 20.37 -4.44
N LEU A 59 15.48 21.17 -3.46
CA LEU A 59 14.28 20.95 -2.65
C LEU A 59 13.07 21.71 -3.23
N LYS A 60 11.86 21.18 -2.99
CA LYS A 60 10.62 21.90 -3.27
C LYS A 60 10.41 22.98 -2.20
N ALA A 61 9.79 24.10 -2.60
CA ALA A 61 9.43 25.16 -1.65
C ALA A 61 8.59 24.58 -0.48
N GLY A 62 9.02 24.84 0.75
CA GLY A 62 8.36 24.39 1.96
C GLY A 62 8.56 22.90 2.33
N GLU A 63 9.37 22.15 1.61
CA GLU A 63 9.55 20.69 1.86
C GLU A 63 10.14 20.43 3.25
N ILE A 64 11.14 21.20 3.70
CA ILE A 64 11.71 21.09 5.05
C ILE A 64 10.69 21.49 6.11
N ILE A 65 9.99 22.61 5.93
CA ILE A 65 8.97 23.08 6.87
C ILE A 65 7.88 22.04 7.04
N ASN A 66 7.37 21.47 5.94
CA ASN A 66 6.37 20.43 5.96
C ASN A 66 6.87 19.16 6.67
N ALA A 67 8.12 18.76 6.45
CA ALA A 67 8.71 17.61 7.13
C ALA A 67 8.81 17.83 8.65
N VAL A 68 9.22 19.03 9.08
CA VAL A 68 9.32 19.39 10.49
C VAL A 68 7.95 19.44 11.15
N ASP A 69 6.99 20.15 10.58
CA ASP A 69 5.66 20.32 11.17
C ASP A 69 4.88 18.98 11.24
N ASN A 70 4.95 18.18 10.20
CA ASN A 70 4.26 16.90 10.13
C ASN A 70 4.92 15.79 10.97
N SER A 71 6.20 15.91 11.32
CA SER A 71 6.90 14.92 12.14
C SER A 71 6.73 15.14 13.64
N LYS A 72 6.21 16.29 14.09
CA LYS A 72 6.11 16.66 15.51
C LYS A 72 5.27 15.68 16.32
N SER A 73 4.15 15.21 15.80
CA SER A 73 3.28 14.22 16.47
C SER A 73 3.93 12.85 16.65
N CYS A 74 5.01 12.58 15.90
CA CYS A 74 5.78 11.34 15.94
C CYS A 74 7.17 11.54 16.55
N ALA A 75 7.39 12.62 17.34
CA ALA A 75 8.68 12.95 17.93
C ALA A 75 9.25 11.79 18.76
N TRP A 76 10.56 11.56 18.65
CA TRP A 76 11.24 10.58 19.49
C TRP A 76 11.32 11.10 20.94
N VAL A 77 11.09 10.23 21.91
CA VAL A 77 11.20 10.56 23.33
C VAL A 77 12.48 9.93 23.88
N PRO A 78 13.45 10.74 24.35
CA PRO A 78 14.69 10.22 24.94
C PRO A 78 14.40 9.34 26.15
N GLY A 79 15.05 8.17 26.21
CA GLY A 79 14.86 7.21 27.30
C GLY A 79 13.63 6.31 27.20
N GLN A 80 12.73 6.55 26.25
CA GLN A 80 11.68 5.61 25.92
C GLN A 80 12.32 4.36 25.30
N LYS A 81 12.22 3.21 25.99
CA LYS A 81 12.53 1.93 25.35
C LYS A 81 11.63 1.83 24.14
N ILE A 82 12.21 1.80 22.96
CA ILE A 82 11.45 1.47 21.74
C ILE A 82 10.93 0.07 22.00
N ASP A 83 9.61 -0.06 22.18
CA ASP A 83 8.96 -1.34 22.15
C ASP A 83 9.43 -2.03 20.85
N PRO A 84 10.04 -3.22 20.89
CA PRO A 84 10.44 -3.93 19.67
C PRO A 84 9.27 -4.11 18.69
N ALA A 85 8.02 -4.13 19.18
CA ALA A 85 6.81 -4.13 18.35
C ALA A 85 6.52 -2.77 17.70
N SER A 86 7.04 -1.65 18.25
CA SER A 86 6.94 -0.29 17.69
C SER A 86 8.19 0.12 16.90
N ALA A 87 9.25 -0.66 16.92
CA ALA A 87 10.34 -0.52 15.96
C ALA A 87 9.71 -0.59 14.56
N ALA A 88 9.79 0.51 13.81
CA ALA A 88 9.14 0.64 12.51
C ALA A 88 9.31 -0.66 11.73
N LYS A 89 8.21 -1.36 11.45
CA LYS A 89 8.19 -2.66 10.79
C LYS A 89 9.12 -2.58 9.58
N ARG A 90 10.31 -3.17 9.70
CA ARG A 90 11.32 -3.10 8.64
C ARG A 90 10.89 -4.07 7.56
N TRP A 91 10.60 -3.55 6.40
CA TRP A 91 10.30 -4.37 5.25
C TRP A 91 11.47 -5.31 4.94
N PRO A 92 11.22 -6.60 4.69
CA PRO A 92 12.26 -7.49 4.23
C PRO A 92 12.75 -7.06 2.85
N GLU A 93 14.01 -7.34 2.58
CA GLU A 93 14.56 -7.28 1.23
C GLU A 93 14.03 -8.46 0.41
N ILE A 94 14.09 -8.34 -0.92
CA ILE A 94 13.72 -9.44 -1.80
C ILE A 94 14.78 -10.52 -1.65
N ASN A 95 14.34 -11.75 -1.44
CA ASN A 95 15.18 -12.93 -1.43
C ASN A 95 15.09 -13.58 -2.82
N GLU A 96 16.02 -13.23 -3.71
CA GLU A 96 16.01 -13.68 -5.09
C GLU A 96 16.16 -15.20 -5.22
N GLU A 97 16.93 -15.85 -4.33
CA GLU A 97 17.07 -17.30 -4.31
C GLU A 97 15.74 -17.99 -3.98
N GLN A 98 15.08 -17.54 -2.91
CA GLN A 98 13.77 -18.07 -2.53
C GLN A 98 12.71 -17.77 -3.60
N ARG A 99 12.75 -16.57 -4.19
CA ARG A 99 11.84 -16.18 -5.27
C ARG A 99 12.01 -17.10 -6.48
N GLN A 100 13.23 -17.33 -6.90
CA GLN A 100 13.55 -18.21 -8.02
C GLN A 100 13.13 -19.66 -7.75
N ALA A 101 13.41 -20.18 -6.56
CA ALA A 101 12.98 -21.52 -6.16
C ALA A 101 11.45 -21.69 -6.15
N VAL A 102 10.69 -20.63 -5.80
CA VAL A 102 9.23 -20.64 -5.89
C VAL A 102 8.79 -20.66 -7.35
N ILE A 103 9.36 -19.83 -8.22
CA ILE A 103 9.02 -19.75 -9.64
C ILE A 103 9.25 -21.10 -10.33
N GLU A 104 10.38 -21.77 -10.06
CA GLU A 104 10.73 -23.05 -10.68
C GLU A 104 9.85 -24.22 -10.21
N ARG A 105 9.34 -24.16 -8.98
CA ARG A 105 8.58 -25.25 -8.36
C ARG A 105 7.08 -25.14 -8.55
N GLU A 106 6.56 -23.93 -8.55
CA GLU A 106 5.11 -23.69 -8.60
C GLU A 106 4.61 -23.67 -10.07
N GLY A 107 3.30 -23.59 -10.22
CA GLY A 107 2.67 -23.62 -11.54
C GLY A 107 2.81 -22.33 -12.35
N SER A 108 2.20 -22.36 -13.51
CA SER A 108 2.18 -21.29 -14.53
C SER A 108 0.89 -20.46 -14.46
N LEU A 109 0.71 -19.53 -15.40
CA LEU A 109 -0.56 -18.83 -15.59
C LEU A 109 -1.72 -19.80 -15.87
N VAL A 110 -1.45 -20.84 -16.63
CA VAL A 110 -2.45 -21.88 -16.95
C VAL A 110 -2.94 -22.58 -15.67
N ASP A 111 -2.01 -22.89 -14.76
CA ASP A 111 -2.35 -23.51 -13.48
C ASP A 111 -3.10 -22.54 -12.55
N LEU A 112 -2.77 -21.25 -12.56
CA LEU A 112 -3.52 -20.22 -11.83
C LEU A 112 -4.96 -20.12 -12.35
N ILE A 113 -5.15 -20.13 -13.66
CA ILE A 113 -6.48 -20.11 -14.31
C ILE A 113 -7.24 -21.40 -13.98
N ALA A 114 -6.59 -22.56 -14.08
CA ALA A 114 -7.20 -23.86 -13.78
C ALA A 114 -7.61 -24.01 -12.31
N ALA A 115 -6.95 -23.31 -11.39
CA ALA A 115 -7.32 -23.29 -9.97
C ALA A 115 -8.57 -22.45 -9.69
N SER A 116 -9.12 -21.73 -10.67
CA SER A 116 -10.35 -20.94 -10.50
C SER A 116 -11.59 -21.85 -10.44
N PRO A 117 -12.38 -21.82 -9.33
CA PRO A 117 -13.64 -22.55 -9.27
C PRO A 117 -14.70 -22.04 -10.26
N VAL A 118 -14.58 -20.76 -10.66
CA VAL A 118 -15.44 -20.15 -11.68
C VAL A 118 -14.62 -20.01 -12.97
N GLN A 119 -15.16 -20.52 -14.08
CA GLN A 119 -14.51 -20.49 -15.41
C GLN A 119 -14.58 -19.09 -16.02
N CYS A 120 -13.57 -18.24 -15.67
CA CYS A 120 -13.56 -16.84 -16.07
C CYS A 120 -13.18 -16.62 -17.54
N GLN A 121 -12.55 -17.58 -18.20
CA GLN A 121 -12.06 -17.44 -19.58
C GLN A 121 -13.20 -17.62 -20.61
N GLU A 122 -14.12 -18.53 -20.36
CA GLU A 122 -15.26 -18.81 -21.24
C GLU A 122 -16.41 -17.82 -21.00
N THR A 123 -16.71 -17.56 -19.73
CA THR A 123 -17.81 -16.67 -19.31
C THR A 123 -17.29 -15.77 -18.18
N PRO A 124 -16.64 -14.65 -18.52
CA PRO A 124 -16.14 -13.74 -17.49
C PRO A 124 -17.29 -13.23 -16.61
N PRO A 125 -17.14 -13.28 -15.28
CA PRO A 125 -18.12 -12.69 -14.39
C PRO A 125 -18.16 -11.17 -14.59
N SER A 126 -19.32 -10.56 -14.47
CA SER A 126 -19.44 -9.12 -14.55
C SER A 126 -18.76 -8.45 -13.36
N THR A 127 -18.24 -7.22 -13.56
CA THR A 127 -17.69 -6.40 -12.47
C THR A 127 -18.67 -6.27 -11.30
N GLU A 128 -19.96 -6.09 -11.60
CA GLU A 128 -21.02 -5.97 -10.63
C GLU A 128 -21.15 -7.24 -9.76
N GLU A 129 -21.16 -8.40 -10.40
CA GLU A 129 -21.23 -9.70 -9.71
C GLU A 129 -20.01 -9.94 -8.82
N VAL A 130 -18.81 -9.69 -9.34
CA VAL A 130 -17.57 -9.87 -8.57
C VAL A 130 -17.59 -8.97 -7.32
N ILE A 131 -17.95 -7.71 -7.47
CA ILE A 131 -17.98 -6.77 -6.36
C ILE A 131 -19.08 -7.12 -5.37
N ASP A 132 -20.27 -7.52 -5.81
CA ASP A 132 -21.35 -7.92 -4.91
C ASP A 132 -20.97 -9.14 -4.06
N ASN A 133 -20.31 -10.13 -4.66
CA ASN A 133 -19.89 -11.35 -3.95
C ASN A 133 -18.69 -11.08 -3.01
N LEU A 134 -17.76 -10.23 -3.42
CA LEU A 134 -16.56 -9.97 -2.62
C LEU A 134 -16.76 -8.90 -1.54
N MET A 135 -17.50 -7.83 -1.82
CA MET A 135 -17.64 -6.68 -0.91
C MET A 135 -18.98 -6.67 -0.15
N GLY A 136 -20.02 -7.30 -0.70
CA GLY A 136 -21.38 -7.22 -0.20
C GLY A 136 -22.19 -6.10 -0.86
N LYS A 137 -23.52 -6.27 -0.84
CA LYS A 137 -24.45 -5.37 -1.56
C LYS A 137 -24.75 -4.07 -0.83
N ASP A 138 -24.58 -4.04 0.50
CA ASP A 138 -24.96 -2.89 1.36
C ASP A 138 -23.76 -2.05 1.80
N CYS A 139 -22.59 -2.21 1.19
CA CYS A 139 -21.37 -1.52 1.59
C CYS A 139 -21.18 -0.15 0.91
N LEU A 140 -20.31 0.68 1.49
CA LEU A 140 -19.75 1.84 0.81
C LEU A 140 -18.50 1.41 0.04
N ILE A 141 -18.39 1.82 -1.22
CA ILE A 141 -17.28 1.52 -2.11
C ILE A 141 -16.60 2.80 -2.55
N CYS A 142 -15.27 2.85 -2.45
CA CYS A 142 -14.46 3.90 -3.04
C CYS A 142 -13.89 3.42 -4.37
N ALA A 143 -14.33 4.02 -5.46
CA ALA A 143 -13.89 3.71 -6.82
C ALA A 143 -13.72 4.97 -7.67
N GLY A 144 -13.04 4.87 -8.81
CA GLY A 144 -12.86 6.00 -9.72
C GLY A 144 -12.21 5.64 -11.05
N LYS A 145 -12.45 6.47 -12.06
CA LYS A 145 -11.75 6.39 -13.35
C LYS A 145 -10.28 6.77 -13.20
N THR A 146 -10.01 7.77 -12.39
CA THR A 146 -8.66 8.16 -11.99
C THR A 146 -8.57 8.18 -10.47
N GLN A 147 -7.34 8.21 -9.93
CA GLN A 147 -7.14 8.32 -8.49
C GLN A 147 -7.61 9.68 -7.92
N ARG A 148 -7.69 10.72 -8.75
CA ARG A 148 -8.11 12.07 -8.35
C ARG A 148 -9.63 12.24 -8.36
N GLU A 149 -10.33 11.52 -9.24
CA GLU A 149 -11.77 11.57 -9.42
C GLU A 149 -12.51 10.45 -8.69
N ALA A 150 -11.79 9.78 -7.77
CA ALA A 150 -12.40 8.72 -6.98
C ALA A 150 -13.40 9.29 -5.99
N GLU A 151 -14.50 8.56 -5.82
CA GLU A 151 -15.58 8.88 -4.91
C GLU A 151 -15.92 7.67 -4.05
N THR A 152 -16.42 7.92 -2.84
CA THR A 152 -17.04 6.89 -2.01
C THR A 152 -18.55 7.08 -2.07
N LYS A 153 -19.24 6.02 -2.49
CA LYS A 153 -20.70 5.97 -2.62
C LYS A 153 -21.22 4.65 -2.06
N ARG A 154 -22.53 4.56 -1.85
CA ARG A 154 -23.20 3.29 -1.57
C ARG A 154 -23.05 2.37 -2.77
N ARG A 155 -23.00 1.08 -2.52
CA ARG A 155 -22.89 0.08 -3.60
C ARG A 155 -24.01 0.26 -4.63
N GLU A 156 -25.21 0.59 -4.18
CA GLU A 156 -26.37 0.81 -5.05
C GLU A 156 -26.18 1.99 -6.00
N ASP A 157 -25.54 3.07 -5.55
CA ASP A 157 -25.28 4.26 -6.37
C ASP A 157 -24.20 4.01 -7.44
N TRP A 158 -23.50 2.88 -7.37
CA TRP A 158 -22.52 2.43 -8.35
C TRP A 158 -23.10 1.48 -9.42
N ARG A 159 -24.38 1.06 -9.32
CA ARG A 159 -24.99 0.10 -10.24
C ARG A 159 -24.85 0.55 -11.70
N GLY A 160 -24.40 -0.39 -12.56
CA GLY A 160 -24.21 -0.17 -13.99
C GLY A 160 -23.07 0.77 -14.36
N THR A 161 -22.16 1.09 -13.42
CA THR A 161 -21.04 2.01 -13.66
C THR A 161 -19.67 1.50 -13.20
N LEU A 162 -19.60 0.43 -12.39
CA LEU A 162 -18.33 -0.05 -11.85
C LEU A 162 -17.37 -0.56 -12.93
N ASP A 163 -17.85 -1.16 -13.98
CA ASP A 163 -17.08 -1.62 -15.14
C ASP A 163 -16.33 -0.46 -15.85
N LYS A 164 -16.82 0.77 -15.70
CA LYS A 164 -16.21 1.99 -16.27
C LYS A 164 -15.13 2.58 -15.36
N MET A 165 -14.93 2.02 -14.16
CA MET A 165 -13.92 2.49 -13.22
C MET A 165 -12.61 1.73 -13.40
N GLN A 166 -11.46 2.44 -13.27
CA GLN A 166 -10.15 1.81 -13.30
C GLN A 166 -9.70 1.27 -11.95
N PHE A 167 -10.14 1.95 -10.88
CA PHE A 167 -9.58 1.78 -9.55
C PHE A 167 -10.67 1.53 -8.52
N ILE A 168 -10.33 0.71 -7.52
CA ILE A 168 -11.15 0.45 -6.34
C ILE A 168 -10.27 0.32 -5.10
N VAL A 169 -10.79 0.72 -3.93
CA VAL A 169 -10.21 0.35 -2.65
C VAL A 169 -10.68 -1.07 -2.29
N PRO A 170 -9.77 -2.03 -2.00
CA PRO A 170 -10.14 -3.44 -1.82
C PRO A 170 -10.75 -3.77 -0.44
N SER A 171 -11.37 -2.78 0.19
CA SER A 171 -12.08 -2.92 1.48
C SER A 171 -13.24 -1.95 1.52
N PRO A 172 -14.37 -2.31 2.14
CA PRO A 172 -15.49 -1.41 2.31
C PRO A 172 -15.09 -0.16 3.10
N MET A 173 -15.71 0.96 2.74
CA MET A 173 -15.58 2.21 3.49
C MET A 173 -16.64 2.27 4.60
N VAL A 174 -16.36 2.97 5.71
CA VAL A 174 -17.32 3.14 6.83
C VAL A 174 -18.08 4.47 6.78
N GLN A 175 -17.59 5.43 6.00
CA GLN A 175 -18.25 6.72 5.76
C GLN A 175 -17.83 7.30 4.42
N LEU A 176 -18.66 8.21 3.88
CA LEU A 176 -18.46 8.80 2.55
C LEU A 176 -17.17 9.62 2.42
N LYS A 177 -16.78 10.31 3.49
CA LYS A 177 -15.55 11.11 3.54
C LYS A 177 -14.89 10.95 4.89
N GLY A 178 -13.58 10.83 4.89
CA GLY A 178 -12.75 10.96 6.07
C GLY A 178 -11.84 12.18 5.95
N ARG A 179 -10.86 12.29 6.84
CA ARG A 179 -9.84 13.33 6.79
C ARG A 179 -8.50 12.71 6.43
N THR A 180 -7.77 13.39 5.56
CA THR A 180 -6.36 13.09 5.30
C THR A 180 -5.51 13.52 6.50
N PHE A 181 -4.22 13.16 6.49
CA PHE A 181 -3.29 13.55 7.56
C PHE A 181 -3.20 15.07 7.73
N ASP A 182 -3.31 15.86 6.66
CA ASP A 182 -3.33 17.32 6.65
C ASP A 182 -4.74 17.91 6.90
N GLY A 183 -5.69 17.08 7.39
CA GLY A 183 -7.01 17.50 7.83
C GLY A 183 -8.03 17.76 6.71
N LYS A 184 -7.68 17.59 5.43
CA LYS A 184 -8.57 17.83 4.30
C LYS A 184 -9.61 16.70 4.16
N PRO A 185 -10.85 17.01 3.79
CA PRO A 185 -11.83 15.99 3.48
C PRO A 185 -11.40 15.17 2.25
N SER A 186 -11.56 13.86 2.35
CA SER A 186 -11.19 12.94 1.27
C SER A 186 -12.18 11.78 1.20
N PRO A 187 -12.58 11.35 -0.01
CA PRO A 187 -13.35 10.12 -0.17
C PRO A 187 -12.52 8.87 0.17
N ARG A 188 -11.19 9.00 0.23
CA ARG A 188 -10.25 7.93 0.49
C ARG A 188 -9.19 8.36 1.49
N SER A 189 -9.30 7.88 2.71
CA SER A 189 -8.33 8.12 3.78
C SER A 189 -8.38 7.00 4.81
N LEU A 190 -7.35 6.88 5.65
CA LEU A 190 -7.36 5.94 6.77
C LEU A 190 -8.51 6.22 7.76
N GLY A 191 -9.04 7.45 7.77
CA GLY A 191 -10.14 7.84 8.65
C GLY A 191 -11.52 7.41 8.17
N ASN A 192 -11.67 6.89 6.93
CA ASN A 192 -12.97 6.43 6.41
C ASN A 192 -12.95 5.04 5.78
N VAL A 193 -11.81 4.34 5.79
CA VAL A 193 -11.78 2.92 5.42
C VAL A 193 -12.22 2.05 6.59
N GLY A 194 -13.00 1.02 6.31
CA GLY A 194 -13.40 0.00 7.27
C GLY A 194 -12.29 -1.01 7.58
N PRO A 195 -12.61 -2.04 8.37
CA PRO A 195 -11.72 -3.19 8.57
C PRO A 195 -11.28 -3.76 7.22
N ARG A 196 -10.02 -4.16 7.15
CA ARG A 196 -9.45 -4.75 5.93
C ARG A 196 -10.23 -6.02 5.57
N ARG A 197 -10.75 -6.07 4.36
CA ARG A 197 -11.43 -7.26 3.83
C ARG A 197 -10.52 -8.07 2.94
N PHE A 198 -9.68 -7.39 2.14
CA PHE A 198 -8.68 -8.03 1.30
C PHE A 198 -7.31 -7.38 1.48
N LEU A 199 -6.29 -8.22 1.56
CA LEU A 199 -4.91 -7.81 1.35
C LEU A 199 -4.57 -8.14 -0.12
N VAL A 200 -4.25 -7.12 -0.89
CA VAL A 200 -3.89 -7.30 -2.30
C VAL A 200 -2.38 -7.41 -2.42
N ILE A 201 -1.93 -8.45 -3.09
CA ILE A 201 -0.53 -8.65 -3.44
C ILE A 201 -0.35 -8.33 -4.92
N GLU A 202 0.51 -7.36 -5.21
CA GLU A 202 0.89 -6.92 -6.54
C GLU A 202 2.38 -7.04 -6.69
N GLN A 203 2.84 -7.47 -7.85
CA GLN A 203 4.26 -7.47 -8.20
C GLN A 203 4.51 -6.54 -9.37
N ASP A 204 5.53 -5.67 -9.22
CA ASP A 204 5.92 -4.71 -10.25
C ASP A 204 6.94 -5.28 -11.24
N HIS A 205 7.50 -6.44 -10.94
CA HIS A 205 8.60 -7.08 -11.68
C HIS A 205 8.29 -8.54 -12.01
N GLY A 206 8.98 -9.06 -13.01
CA GLY A 206 8.82 -10.42 -13.50
C GLY A 206 7.73 -10.56 -14.57
N SER A 207 7.76 -11.69 -15.27
CA SER A 207 6.75 -12.07 -16.25
C SER A 207 5.42 -12.43 -15.57
N ILE A 208 4.37 -12.52 -16.36
CA ILE A 208 3.04 -12.97 -15.86
C ILE A 208 3.11 -14.41 -15.35
N GLU A 209 3.94 -15.25 -15.96
CA GLU A 209 4.18 -16.63 -15.51
C GLU A 209 4.82 -16.66 -14.11
N GLU A 210 5.88 -15.89 -13.89
CA GLU A 210 6.54 -15.77 -12.58
C GLU A 210 5.58 -15.24 -11.50
N GLN A 211 4.79 -14.22 -11.84
CA GLN A 211 3.81 -13.65 -10.92
C GLN A 211 2.70 -14.67 -10.59
N SER A 212 2.28 -15.47 -11.55
CA SER A 212 1.30 -16.56 -11.36
C SER A 212 1.85 -17.63 -10.41
N ALA A 213 3.09 -18.08 -10.61
CA ALA A 213 3.76 -19.03 -9.72
C ALA A 213 3.81 -18.53 -8.26
N ILE A 214 4.18 -17.25 -8.07
CA ILE A 214 4.22 -16.65 -6.74
C ILE A 214 2.82 -16.55 -6.13
N LEU A 215 1.78 -16.18 -6.89
CA LEU A 215 0.41 -16.14 -6.37
C LEU A 215 -0.10 -17.54 -5.98
N ILE A 216 0.21 -18.59 -6.77
CA ILE A 216 -0.12 -19.98 -6.44
C ILE A 216 0.58 -20.38 -5.13
N HIS A 217 1.86 -20.05 -4.97
CA HIS A 217 2.59 -20.29 -3.72
C HIS A 217 1.93 -19.62 -2.51
N LEU A 218 1.57 -18.36 -2.65
CA LEU A 218 0.91 -17.58 -1.60
C LEU A 218 -0.50 -18.10 -1.30
N ALA A 219 -1.23 -18.59 -2.31
CA ALA A 219 -2.57 -19.15 -2.16
C ALA A 219 -2.60 -20.43 -1.30
N ARG A 220 -1.48 -21.12 -1.15
CA ARG A 220 -1.34 -22.23 -0.18
C ARG A 220 -1.26 -21.77 1.27
N LYS A 221 -1.07 -20.47 1.52
CA LYS A 221 -0.88 -19.89 2.86
C LYS A 221 -2.04 -19.00 3.30
N ALA A 222 -2.79 -18.46 2.35
CA ALA A 222 -3.94 -17.59 2.61
C ALA A 222 -4.99 -17.75 1.49
N PRO A 223 -6.28 -17.56 1.78
CA PRO A 223 -7.36 -17.76 0.81
C PRO A 223 -7.32 -16.70 -0.30
N LEU A 224 -6.97 -17.11 -1.51
CA LEU A 224 -6.99 -16.28 -2.71
C LEU A 224 -8.41 -16.24 -3.28
N ALA A 225 -9.06 -15.08 -3.19
CA ALA A 225 -10.42 -14.87 -3.69
C ALA A 225 -10.45 -14.46 -5.17
N LEU A 226 -9.42 -13.72 -5.62
CA LEU A 226 -9.42 -13.15 -6.97
C LEU A 226 -7.97 -12.91 -7.44
N ALA A 227 -7.70 -13.17 -8.72
CA ALA A 227 -6.49 -12.74 -9.41
C ALA A 227 -6.88 -11.96 -10.67
N VAL A 228 -6.45 -10.68 -10.74
CA VAL A 228 -6.79 -9.76 -11.83
C VAL A 228 -5.53 -9.28 -12.52
N PHE A 229 -5.42 -9.51 -13.82
CA PHE A 229 -4.40 -8.88 -14.64
C PHE A 229 -4.72 -7.40 -14.81
N SER A 230 -3.73 -6.57 -14.57
CA SER A 230 -3.90 -5.11 -14.53
C SER A 230 -4.06 -4.44 -15.91
N GLY A 231 -4.12 -5.22 -16.99
CA GLY A 231 -4.11 -4.69 -18.37
C GLY A 231 -2.75 -4.08 -18.78
N GLY A 232 -1.68 -4.38 -18.07
CA GLY A 232 -0.32 -3.88 -18.35
C GLY A 232 0.73 -4.93 -18.03
N LYS A 233 1.27 -4.92 -16.82
CA LYS A 233 2.41 -5.76 -16.44
C LYS A 233 2.21 -6.61 -15.19
N SER A 234 1.17 -6.37 -14.40
CA SER A 234 1.03 -7.00 -13.07
C SER A 234 -0.29 -7.74 -12.90
N ILE A 235 -0.24 -8.82 -12.09
CA ILE A 235 -1.41 -9.50 -11.57
C ILE A 235 -1.62 -9.05 -10.12
N HIS A 236 -2.86 -8.69 -9.78
CA HIS A 236 -3.28 -8.34 -8.43
C HIS A 236 -3.98 -9.53 -7.79
N GLY A 237 -3.35 -10.21 -6.83
CA GLY A 237 -3.96 -11.28 -6.06
C GLY A 237 -4.67 -10.72 -4.83
N TRP A 238 -5.96 -10.93 -4.71
CA TRP A 238 -6.80 -10.49 -3.59
C TRP A 238 -6.96 -11.62 -2.58
N PHE A 239 -6.28 -11.52 -1.47
CA PHE A 239 -6.34 -12.50 -0.37
C PHE A 239 -7.39 -12.07 0.65
N TYR A 240 -8.39 -12.92 0.89
CA TYR A 240 -9.41 -12.65 1.89
C TYR A 240 -8.82 -12.70 3.30
N CYS A 241 -9.08 -11.66 4.08
CA CYS A 241 -8.48 -11.48 5.40
C CYS A 241 -9.41 -10.78 6.40
N ALA A 242 -10.73 -10.81 6.15
CA ALA A 242 -11.68 -10.21 7.07
C ALA A 242 -11.54 -10.81 8.48
N GLY A 243 -11.61 -9.96 9.49
CA GLY A 243 -11.44 -10.36 10.89
C GLY A 243 -10.00 -10.46 11.39
N LEU A 244 -9.00 -10.44 10.49
CA LEU A 244 -7.59 -10.45 10.88
C LEU A 244 -7.07 -9.01 11.12
N SER A 245 -6.27 -8.88 12.17
CA SER A 245 -5.55 -7.64 12.46
C SER A 245 -4.34 -7.45 11.55
N ASP A 246 -3.86 -6.20 11.42
CA ASP A 246 -2.61 -5.92 10.71
C ASP A 246 -1.39 -6.65 11.32
N GLN A 247 -1.44 -7.01 12.61
CA GLN A 247 -0.38 -7.76 13.26
C GLN A 247 -0.36 -9.23 12.78
N GLU A 248 -1.52 -9.84 12.59
CA GLU A 248 -1.67 -11.22 12.09
C GLU A 248 -1.35 -11.29 10.59
N LEU A 249 -1.67 -10.25 9.82
CA LEU A 249 -1.40 -10.17 8.38
C LEU A 249 0.06 -9.86 8.05
N TRP A 250 0.78 -9.22 8.98
CA TRP A 250 2.15 -8.75 8.73
C TRP A 250 3.13 -9.86 8.31
N PRO A 251 3.16 -11.05 8.93
CA PRO A 251 4.03 -12.14 8.48
C PRO A 251 3.78 -12.57 7.03
N PHE A 252 2.49 -12.66 6.63
CA PHE A 252 2.13 -13.00 5.25
C PHE A 252 2.58 -11.92 4.27
N MET A 253 2.37 -10.65 4.60
CA MET A 253 2.84 -9.55 3.75
C MET A 253 4.38 -9.48 3.67
N CYS A 254 5.09 -9.79 4.75
CA CYS A 254 6.55 -9.92 4.74
C CYS A 254 7.02 -11.05 3.83
N MET A 255 6.38 -12.21 3.89
CA MET A 255 6.65 -13.33 2.98
C MET A 255 6.40 -12.94 1.53
N ALA A 256 5.26 -12.32 1.22
CA ALA A 256 4.98 -11.82 -0.13
C ALA A 256 6.03 -10.79 -0.57
N ARG A 257 6.46 -9.88 0.32
CA ARG A 257 7.49 -8.89 0.03
C ARG A 257 8.86 -9.51 -0.24
N SER A 258 9.26 -10.55 0.50
CA SER A 258 10.52 -11.28 0.22
C SER A 258 10.49 -11.97 -1.16
N LEU A 259 9.32 -12.23 -1.71
CA LEU A 259 9.12 -12.77 -3.06
C LEU A 259 8.90 -11.67 -4.12
N GLY A 260 9.02 -10.39 -3.79
CA GLY A 260 8.97 -9.28 -4.74
C GLY A 260 7.71 -8.42 -4.70
N ALA A 261 6.75 -8.67 -3.80
CA ALA A 261 5.52 -7.89 -3.71
C ALA A 261 5.76 -6.39 -3.43
N CYS A 262 4.93 -5.54 -4.02
CA CYS A 262 4.94 -4.11 -3.82
C CYS A 262 4.46 -3.74 -2.40
N ARG A 263 5.21 -2.89 -1.70
CA ARG A 263 4.88 -2.44 -0.34
C ARG A 263 3.65 -1.54 -0.27
N SER A 264 3.33 -0.86 -1.37
CA SER A 264 2.25 0.13 -1.41
C SER A 264 0.89 -0.48 -1.09
N THR A 265 0.67 -1.75 -1.45
CA THR A 265 -0.59 -2.48 -1.23
C THR A 265 -0.83 -2.84 0.24
N TRP A 266 0.17 -2.66 1.11
CA TRP A 266 -0.04 -2.73 2.56
C TRP A 266 -0.94 -1.62 3.09
N CYS A 267 -1.02 -0.48 2.42
CA CYS A 267 -1.93 0.60 2.82
C CYS A 267 -3.38 0.19 2.55
N PRO A 268 -4.28 0.14 3.57
CA PRO A 268 -5.65 -0.35 3.39
C PRO A 268 -6.50 0.51 2.44
N VAL A 269 -6.05 1.74 2.15
CA VAL A 269 -6.69 2.64 1.19
C VAL A 269 -5.95 2.72 -0.14
N GLN A 270 -4.99 1.81 -0.39
CA GLN A 270 -4.32 1.76 -1.69
C GLN A 270 -5.30 1.34 -2.77
N PHE A 271 -5.31 2.08 -3.87
CA PHE A 271 -6.07 1.70 -5.05
C PHE A 271 -5.45 0.49 -5.74
N VAL A 272 -6.30 -0.43 -6.11
CA VAL A 272 -5.99 -1.57 -6.98
C VAL A 272 -6.86 -1.50 -8.23
N ARG A 273 -6.61 -2.36 -9.21
CA ARG A 273 -7.40 -2.39 -10.45
C ARG A 273 -8.80 -2.95 -10.19
N MET A 274 -9.78 -2.28 -10.78
CA MET A 274 -11.17 -2.73 -10.77
C MET A 274 -11.28 -4.07 -11.50
N PRO A 275 -11.78 -5.15 -10.90
CA PRO A 275 -11.99 -6.41 -11.59
C PRO A 275 -12.95 -6.25 -12.78
N GLY A 276 -12.56 -6.69 -13.97
CA GLY A 276 -13.36 -6.54 -15.18
C GLY A 276 -13.50 -5.11 -15.72
N GLY A 277 -12.79 -4.14 -15.12
CA GLY A 277 -12.71 -2.77 -15.65
C GLY A 277 -11.69 -2.62 -16.77
N TYR A 278 -11.38 -1.38 -17.14
CA TYR A 278 -10.46 -1.06 -18.23
C TYR A 278 -9.46 0.02 -17.85
N ARG A 279 -8.30 -0.01 -18.46
CA ARG A 279 -7.36 1.11 -18.44
C ARG A 279 -7.86 2.26 -19.34
N GLU A 280 -7.29 3.44 -19.14
CA GLU A 280 -7.56 4.63 -19.99
C GLU A 280 -7.28 4.36 -21.47
N ASN A 281 -6.30 3.52 -21.79
CA ASN A 281 -5.97 3.09 -23.16
C ASN A 281 -6.85 1.94 -23.68
N GLY A 282 -7.91 1.57 -22.97
CA GLY A 282 -8.84 0.49 -23.34
C GLY A 282 -8.38 -0.93 -23.00
N ALA A 283 -7.18 -1.13 -22.43
CA ALA A 283 -6.73 -2.46 -22.04
C ALA A 283 -7.57 -3.03 -20.87
N PRO A 284 -8.14 -4.25 -21.00
CA PRO A 284 -9.01 -4.81 -19.99
C PRO A 284 -8.25 -5.27 -18.73
N HIS A 285 -8.92 -5.19 -17.59
CA HIS A 285 -8.48 -5.85 -16.37
C HIS A 285 -9.05 -7.26 -16.34
N THR A 286 -8.28 -8.21 -16.85
CA THR A 286 -8.74 -9.60 -17.05
C THR A 286 -8.73 -10.38 -15.74
N ILE A 287 -9.81 -11.07 -15.42
CA ILE A 287 -9.92 -11.97 -14.26
C ILE A 287 -9.34 -13.32 -14.66
N TYR A 288 -8.27 -13.77 -13.99
CA TYR A 288 -7.65 -15.06 -14.21
C TYR A 288 -8.15 -16.13 -13.22
N LEU A 289 -8.39 -15.72 -11.98
CA LEU A 289 -8.95 -16.59 -10.95
C LEU A 289 -10.07 -15.86 -10.21
N TYR A 290 -11.18 -16.54 -9.99
CA TYR A 290 -12.30 -16.06 -9.18
C TYR A 290 -12.83 -17.17 -8.29
N ASN A 291 -12.68 -16.98 -6.97
CA ASN A 291 -13.12 -17.93 -5.95
C ASN A 291 -13.95 -17.21 -4.87
N PRO A 292 -15.22 -16.91 -5.15
CA PRO A 292 -16.10 -16.26 -4.16
C PRO A 292 -16.37 -17.15 -2.93
N GLY A 293 -16.17 -18.46 -3.01
CA GLY A 293 -16.42 -19.40 -1.93
C GLY A 293 -15.49 -19.27 -0.72
N VAL A 294 -14.38 -18.51 -0.84
CA VAL A 294 -13.50 -18.24 0.30
C VAL A 294 -13.94 -17.01 1.12
N VAL A 295 -14.94 -16.27 0.61
CA VAL A 295 -15.47 -15.07 1.28
C VAL A 295 -16.66 -15.50 2.14
N VAL A 296 -16.45 -15.57 3.44
CA VAL A 296 -17.45 -15.97 4.45
C VAL A 296 -17.87 -14.79 5.31
#